data_bbec54f2513a7694853350627b47d16c
#
_entry.id   bbec54f2513a7694853350627b47d16c
#
_cell.length_a   1.000
_cell.length_b   1.000
_cell.length_c   1.000
_cell.angle_alpha   90.00
_cell.angle_beta   90.00
_cell.angle_gamma   90.00
#
_symmetry.space_group_name_H-M   'P 1'
#
loop_
_entity.id
_entity.type
_entity.pdbx_description
1 polymer ?
#
loop_
_entity_poly.entity_id
_entity_poly.type
_entity_poly.pdbx_seq_one_letter_code
_entity_poly.pdbx_strand_id
1 'polypeptide(L)'
;MKRLKPLTPILLAVLATLPGICLRFFHLEFSPPLMVMFSGTSILCASFILLWASDLAQADISQALALAVVALIVILPEYAVDMYFTWQAGQNPAGGYAHYAIANMTGANRLLIGVAWPVIASLWWLRTRQTVQLEVERKTELLFLGIATLYAFLIPVKGTLVWYDGLILLAIYGWYMKLVSKRPCVECDFTGPVEHLSRLPTIQRRFITLMLFLFSAGAILSQAEIFSEGLVATGRLFGINEFLLVQWLAPLASEAPEFTVAIMLTLRGHAGVALGSLLSAKLNQWTLLVGMIPGVYGISTSTLASPIPMDSLQMHEILLTAAQSLFAVVLLMQMSLSMTGAIILFSLFAIQFIGPAIVNFLPIATRWNLNGDTVHIALSFIYIGFALILILAKPSRFTNLRSSTSTCKTVRPQS
;
A
#
# COMPACT_ATOMS: atom_id res chain seq x y z
N MET A 1 29.55 24.52 7.28
CA MET A 1 28.74 23.60 8.06
C MET A 1 27.27 23.99 8.26
N LYS A 2 26.87 25.27 8.40
CA LYS A 2 25.43 25.67 8.55
C LYS A 2 24.52 25.35 7.33
N ARG A 3 25.07 25.25 6.10
CA ARG A 3 24.31 24.95 4.86
C ARG A 3 23.95 23.47 4.66
N LEU A 4 24.59 22.54 5.37
CA LEU A 4 24.35 21.10 5.21
C LEU A 4 23.25 20.55 6.14
N LYS A 5 22.87 21.28 7.21
CA LYS A 5 21.83 20.83 8.16
C LYS A 5 20.50 20.42 7.52
N PRO A 6 19.95 21.14 6.50
CA PRO A 6 18.67 20.75 5.88
C PRO A 6 18.79 19.48 5.01
N LEU A 7 19.99 19.14 4.49
CA LEU A 7 20.22 17.96 3.66
C LEU A 7 20.67 16.73 4.47
N THR A 8 20.89 16.86 5.77
CA THR A 8 21.29 15.75 6.65
C THR A 8 20.38 14.52 6.52
N PRO A 9 19.03 14.62 6.46
CA PRO A 9 18.18 13.44 6.31
C PRO A 9 18.46 12.66 5.02
N ILE A 10 18.66 13.36 3.88
CA ILE A 10 18.99 12.71 2.62
C ILE A 10 20.35 12.01 2.70
N LEU A 11 21.36 12.67 3.27
CA LEU A 11 22.69 12.08 3.43
C LEU A 11 22.66 10.84 4.34
N LEU A 12 21.93 10.90 5.45
CA LEU A 12 21.75 9.74 6.33
C LEU A 12 21.02 8.61 5.63
N ALA A 13 19.98 8.90 4.87
CA ALA A 13 19.25 7.89 4.10
C ALA A 13 20.16 7.24 3.04
N VAL A 14 20.96 8.03 2.31
CA VAL A 14 21.94 7.51 1.35
C VAL A 14 22.97 6.63 2.03
N LEU A 15 23.53 7.06 3.16
CA LEU A 15 24.50 6.26 3.91
C LEU A 15 23.91 4.96 4.43
N ALA A 16 22.64 4.98 4.87
CA ALA A 16 21.96 3.80 5.37
C ALA A 16 21.54 2.81 4.26
N THR A 17 21.51 3.23 2.99
CA THR A 17 21.32 2.29 1.86
C THR A 17 22.60 1.55 1.48
N LEU A 18 23.77 2.08 1.81
CA LEU A 18 25.06 1.51 1.37
C LEU A 18 25.31 0.07 1.83
N PRO A 19 25.00 -0.34 3.08
CA PRO A 19 25.21 -1.72 3.50
C PRO A 19 24.49 -2.74 2.60
N GLY A 20 23.21 -2.50 2.26
CA GLY A 20 22.48 -3.36 1.32
C GLY A 20 23.10 -3.36 -0.08
N ILE A 21 23.46 -2.17 -0.60
CA ILE A 21 24.13 -2.05 -1.90
C ILE A 21 25.44 -2.85 -1.90
N CYS A 22 26.24 -2.76 -0.82
CA CYS A 22 27.47 -3.54 -0.68
C CYS A 22 27.22 -5.05 -0.68
N LEU A 23 26.14 -5.53 -0.04
CA LEU A 23 25.75 -6.95 -0.12
C LEU A 23 25.63 -7.42 -1.58
N ARG A 24 24.95 -6.64 -2.41
CA ARG A 24 24.71 -6.99 -3.81
C ARG A 24 25.97 -6.95 -4.66
N PHE A 25 26.77 -5.86 -4.56
CA PHE A 25 27.92 -5.65 -5.42
C PHE A 25 29.13 -6.52 -5.04
N PHE A 26 29.35 -6.77 -3.77
CA PHE A 26 30.47 -7.57 -3.29
C PHE A 26 30.12 -9.04 -3.03
N HIS A 27 28.87 -9.45 -3.36
CA HIS A 27 28.37 -10.81 -3.13
C HIS A 27 28.64 -11.30 -1.70
N LEU A 28 28.42 -10.42 -0.71
CA LEU A 28 28.65 -10.75 0.69
C LEU A 28 27.53 -11.65 1.19
N GLU A 29 27.88 -12.81 1.73
CA GLU A 29 26.94 -13.75 2.31
C GLU A 29 26.95 -13.62 3.83
N PHE A 30 25.79 -13.35 4.41
CA PHE A 30 25.53 -13.31 5.85
C PHE A 30 24.41 -14.29 6.19
N SER A 31 24.14 -14.44 7.49
CA SER A 31 22.94 -15.18 7.90
C SER A 31 21.68 -14.52 7.34
N PRO A 32 20.62 -15.30 6.98
CA PRO A 32 19.40 -14.76 6.38
C PRO A 32 18.79 -13.58 7.13
N PRO A 33 18.69 -13.58 8.48
CA PRO A 33 18.17 -12.41 9.21
C PRO A 33 18.99 -11.13 9.04
N LEU A 34 20.32 -11.25 8.94
CA LEU A 34 21.19 -10.09 8.69
C LEU A 34 21.02 -9.57 7.26
N MET A 35 20.85 -10.47 6.29
CA MET A 35 20.57 -10.07 4.91
C MET A 35 19.24 -9.32 4.82
N VAL A 36 18.18 -9.80 5.50
CA VAL A 36 16.90 -9.09 5.59
C VAL A 36 17.05 -7.73 6.25
N MET A 37 17.83 -7.65 7.35
CA MET A 37 18.04 -6.39 8.06
C MET A 37 18.74 -5.35 7.18
N PHE A 38 19.81 -5.70 6.49
CA PHE A 38 20.56 -4.77 5.64
C PHE A 38 19.79 -4.41 4.37
N SER A 39 19.21 -5.38 3.68
CA SER A 39 18.41 -5.14 2.46
C SER A 39 17.11 -4.40 2.77
N GLY A 40 16.40 -4.76 3.84
CA GLY A 40 15.19 -4.08 4.29
C GLY A 40 15.46 -2.63 4.72
N THR A 41 16.55 -2.37 5.46
CA THR A 41 16.98 -1.01 5.80
C THR A 41 17.31 -0.20 4.55
N SER A 42 17.97 -0.82 3.58
CA SER A 42 18.29 -0.19 2.29
C SER A 42 17.02 0.16 1.52
N ILE A 43 16.05 -0.75 1.39
CA ILE A 43 14.74 -0.49 0.75
C ILE A 43 14.03 0.66 1.48
N LEU A 44 13.92 0.60 2.81
CA LEU A 44 13.28 1.62 3.62
C LEU A 44 13.89 3.02 3.39
N CYS A 45 15.21 3.13 3.48
CA CYS A 45 15.89 4.41 3.30
C CYS A 45 15.82 4.91 1.85
N ALA A 46 15.92 4.02 0.86
CA ALA A 46 15.74 4.35 -0.54
C ALA A 46 14.30 4.81 -0.83
N SER A 47 13.29 4.25 -0.15
CA SER A 47 11.89 4.67 -0.25
C SER A 47 11.67 6.09 0.27
N PHE A 48 12.34 6.50 1.35
CA PHE A 48 12.34 7.90 1.79
C PHE A 48 12.97 8.84 0.78
N ILE A 49 14.11 8.44 0.17
CA ILE A 49 14.77 9.23 -0.89
C ILE A 49 13.83 9.36 -2.09
N LEU A 50 13.16 8.27 -2.47
CA LEU A 50 12.20 8.22 -3.56
C LEU A 50 11.01 9.17 -3.33
N LEU A 51 10.47 9.18 -2.11
CA LEU A 51 9.40 10.07 -1.70
C LEU A 51 9.82 11.54 -1.82
N TRP A 52 11.00 11.91 -1.28
CA TRP A 52 11.52 13.28 -1.40
C TRP A 52 11.80 13.68 -2.86
N ALA A 53 12.27 12.75 -3.69
CA ALA A 53 12.44 12.99 -5.12
C ALA A 53 11.10 13.23 -5.82
N SER A 54 10.06 12.48 -5.45
CA SER A 54 8.69 12.62 -5.94
C SER A 54 8.08 13.98 -5.58
N ASP A 55 8.25 14.41 -4.33
CA ASP A 55 7.81 15.72 -3.88
C ASP A 55 8.54 16.84 -4.64
N LEU A 56 9.86 16.71 -4.80
CA LEU A 56 10.66 17.69 -5.53
C LEU A 56 10.30 17.76 -7.03
N ALA A 57 9.95 16.64 -7.65
CA ALA A 57 9.51 16.57 -9.03
C ALA A 57 8.25 17.39 -9.30
N GLN A 58 7.34 17.48 -8.32
CA GLN A 58 6.10 18.25 -8.44
C GLN A 58 6.33 19.75 -8.70
N ALA A 59 7.51 20.28 -8.35
CA ALA A 59 7.88 21.66 -8.65
C ALA A 59 8.13 21.93 -10.15
N ASP A 60 8.38 20.88 -10.94
CA ASP A 60 8.86 21.01 -12.33
C ASP A 60 7.99 20.32 -13.38
N ILE A 61 7.04 19.46 -12.96
CA ILE A 61 6.22 18.65 -13.87
C ILE A 61 4.78 19.18 -13.84
N SER A 62 4.08 19.10 -15.00
CA SER A 62 2.66 19.40 -15.02
C SER A 62 1.89 18.46 -14.08
N GLN A 63 0.85 18.96 -13.42
CA GLN A 63 0.10 18.20 -12.44
C GLN A 63 -0.42 16.85 -12.95
N ALA A 64 -0.88 16.79 -14.21
CA ALA A 64 -1.34 15.54 -14.80
C ALA A 64 -0.23 14.49 -14.91
N LEU A 65 0.98 14.91 -15.28
CA LEU A 65 2.16 14.06 -15.35
C LEU A 65 2.69 13.72 -13.95
N ALA A 66 2.70 14.70 -13.03
CA ALA A 66 3.11 14.49 -11.65
C ALA A 66 2.26 13.43 -10.97
N LEU A 67 0.94 13.50 -11.08
CA LEU A 67 0.02 12.50 -10.51
C LEU A 67 0.28 11.10 -11.05
N ALA A 68 0.49 10.94 -12.36
CA ALA A 68 0.74 9.63 -12.97
C ALA A 68 2.11 9.07 -12.57
N VAL A 69 3.16 9.88 -12.68
CA VAL A 69 4.55 9.46 -12.44
C VAL A 69 4.80 9.27 -10.95
N VAL A 70 4.37 10.22 -10.11
CA VAL A 70 4.55 10.14 -8.65
C VAL A 70 3.79 8.95 -8.08
N ALA A 71 2.54 8.73 -8.51
CA ALA A 71 1.77 7.57 -8.06
C ALA A 71 2.44 6.23 -8.40
N LEU A 72 3.13 6.14 -9.52
CA LEU A 72 3.82 4.92 -9.96
C LEU A 72 5.17 4.74 -9.27
N ILE A 73 5.84 5.85 -8.98
CA ILE A 73 7.20 5.84 -8.41
C ILE A 73 7.17 5.59 -6.90
N VAL A 74 6.24 6.23 -6.18
CA VAL A 74 6.16 6.11 -4.70
C VAL A 74 5.92 4.66 -4.27
N ILE A 75 5.23 3.86 -5.09
CA ILE A 75 4.90 2.46 -4.80
C ILE A 75 5.98 1.49 -5.32
N LEU A 76 7.02 2.01 -5.97
CA LEU A 76 8.10 1.18 -6.51
C LEU A 76 8.71 0.18 -5.50
N PRO A 77 8.91 0.51 -4.21
CA PRO A 77 9.43 -0.46 -3.24
C PRO A 77 8.57 -1.70 -3.09
N GLU A 78 7.26 -1.51 -3.01
CA GLU A 78 6.29 -2.59 -2.91
C GLU A 78 6.22 -3.40 -4.23
N TYR A 79 6.20 -2.70 -5.37
CA TYR A 79 6.26 -3.36 -6.67
C TYR A 79 7.52 -4.18 -6.86
N ALA A 80 8.67 -3.71 -6.43
CA ALA A 80 9.92 -4.43 -6.60
C ALA A 80 9.89 -5.81 -5.91
N VAL A 81 9.35 -5.88 -4.69
CA VAL A 81 9.21 -7.12 -3.92
C VAL A 81 8.13 -8.03 -4.52
N ASP A 82 6.95 -7.47 -4.83
CA ASP A 82 5.81 -8.22 -5.34
C ASP A 82 6.07 -8.79 -6.74
N MET A 83 6.66 -7.98 -7.62
CA MET A 83 7.01 -8.41 -8.97
C MET A 83 8.18 -9.39 -8.98
N TYR A 84 9.10 -9.33 -8.00
CA TYR A 84 10.11 -10.37 -7.81
C TYR A 84 9.46 -11.72 -7.51
N PHE A 85 8.60 -11.80 -6.51
CA PHE A 85 7.89 -13.04 -6.19
C PHE A 85 7.03 -13.53 -7.36
N THR A 86 6.34 -12.62 -8.04
CA THR A 86 5.50 -12.94 -9.20
C THR A 86 6.33 -13.48 -10.37
N TRP A 87 7.49 -12.89 -10.63
CA TRP A 87 8.42 -13.36 -11.66
C TRP A 87 8.96 -14.74 -11.34
N GLN A 88 9.42 -14.95 -10.10
CA GLN A 88 9.92 -16.25 -9.64
C GLN A 88 8.83 -17.33 -9.65
N ALA A 89 7.58 -16.97 -9.40
CA ALA A 89 6.45 -17.90 -9.51
C ALA A 89 6.33 -18.50 -10.92
N GLY A 90 6.58 -17.70 -11.96
CA GLY A 90 6.58 -18.18 -13.35
C GLY A 90 7.83 -18.99 -13.71
N GLN A 91 9.01 -18.61 -13.19
CA GLN A 91 10.27 -19.31 -13.46
C GLN A 91 10.40 -20.62 -12.67
N ASN A 92 9.87 -20.66 -11.46
CA ASN A 92 9.94 -21.82 -10.57
C ASN A 92 8.56 -22.13 -9.94
N PRO A 93 7.64 -22.74 -10.68
CA PRO A 93 6.29 -23.04 -10.20
C PRO A 93 6.23 -23.91 -8.94
N ALA A 94 7.24 -24.75 -8.70
CA ALA A 94 7.32 -25.61 -7.53
C ALA A 94 7.85 -24.88 -6.27
N GLY A 95 8.40 -23.66 -6.42
CA GLY A 95 9.05 -22.92 -5.33
C GLY A 95 8.10 -22.21 -4.36
N GLY A 96 6.78 -22.25 -4.59
CA GLY A 96 5.81 -21.59 -3.72
C GLY A 96 5.75 -20.05 -3.86
N TYR A 97 6.44 -19.47 -4.82
CA TYR A 97 6.54 -18.02 -4.98
C TYR A 97 5.21 -17.32 -5.29
N ALA A 98 4.26 -18.01 -5.93
CA ALA A 98 2.90 -17.49 -6.13
C ALA A 98 2.20 -17.21 -4.80
N HIS A 99 2.42 -18.06 -3.79
CA HIS A 99 1.88 -17.86 -2.44
C HIS A 99 2.47 -16.61 -1.80
N TYR A 100 3.77 -16.34 -1.98
CA TYR A 100 4.43 -15.16 -1.42
C TYR A 100 3.99 -13.86 -2.11
N ALA A 101 3.77 -13.87 -3.42
CA ALA A 101 3.21 -12.71 -4.14
C ALA A 101 1.82 -12.33 -3.60
N ILE A 102 0.92 -13.31 -3.45
CA ILE A 102 -0.41 -13.06 -2.88
C ILE A 102 -0.34 -12.66 -1.40
N ALA A 103 0.61 -13.23 -0.62
CA ALA A 103 0.83 -12.84 0.77
C ALA A 103 1.23 -11.37 0.90
N ASN A 104 2.23 -10.91 0.13
CA ASN A 104 2.71 -9.54 0.15
C ASN A 104 1.59 -8.56 -0.25
N MET A 105 0.95 -8.80 -1.39
CA MET A 105 -0.16 -8.00 -1.90
C MET A 105 -1.32 -7.88 -0.89
N THR A 106 -1.76 -8.99 -0.30
CA THR A 106 -2.89 -8.97 0.65
C THR A 106 -2.49 -8.37 1.99
N GLY A 107 -1.27 -8.63 2.44
CA GLY A 107 -0.71 -8.07 3.67
C GLY A 107 -0.60 -6.56 3.65
N ALA A 108 0.01 -5.99 2.61
CA ALA A 108 0.12 -4.55 2.39
C ALA A 108 -1.26 -3.87 2.44
N ASN A 109 -2.18 -4.39 1.65
CA ASN A 109 -3.53 -3.88 1.57
C ASN A 109 -4.28 -3.90 2.90
N ARG A 110 -4.07 -4.92 3.74
CA ARG A 110 -4.72 -5.04 5.05
C ARG A 110 -4.03 -4.19 6.12
N LEU A 111 -2.71 -4.02 6.03
CA LEU A 111 -1.93 -3.21 6.96
C LEU A 111 -2.35 -1.73 6.90
N LEU A 112 -2.55 -1.18 5.70
CA LEU A 112 -3.05 0.19 5.52
C LEU A 112 -4.36 0.43 6.26
N ILE A 113 -5.36 -0.42 6.05
CA ILE A 113 -6.69 -0.27 6.64
C ILE A 113 -6.70 -0.62 8.13
N GLY A 114 -6.01 -1.73 8.50
CA GLY A 114 -6.06 -2.27 9.85
C GLY A 114 -5.14 -1.58 10.85
N VAL A 115 -4.07 -0.94 10.38
CA VAL A 115 -3.09 -0.27 11.25
C VAL A 115 -2.96 1.21 10.92
N ALA A 116 -2.61 1.57 9.68
CA ALA A 116 -2.30 2.96 9.37
C ALA A 116 -3.48 3.90 9.58
N TRP A 117 -4.68 3.58 9.07
CA TRP A 117 -5.87 4.42 9.27
C TRP A 117 -6.27 4.54 10.75
N PRO A 118 -6.32 3.46 11.55
CA PRO A 118 -6.54 3.55 12.99
C PRO A 118 -5.50 4.39 13.74
N VAL A 119 -4.22 4.30 13.38
CA VAL A 119 -3.17 5.10 14.01
C VAL A 119 -3.41 6.59 13.75
N ILE A 120 -3.70 7.00 12.50
CA ILE A 120 -4.02 8.40 12.17
C ILE A 120 -5.25 8.87 12.95
N ALA A 121 -6.32 8.10 12.97
CA ALA A 121 -7.54 8.44 13.70
C ALA A 121 -7.31 8.56 15.20
N SER A 122 -6.52 7.65 15.78
CA SER A 122 -6.20 7.64 17.21
C SER A 122 -5.33 8.83 17.61
N LEU A 123 -4.26 9.13 16.85
CA LEU A 123 -3.39 10.28 17.08
C LEU A 123 -4.18 11.59 17.00
N TRP A 124 -5.03 11.72 16.00
CA TRP A 124 -5.88 12.89 15.85
C TRP A 124 -6.87 13.05 17.01
N TRP A 125 -7.57 11.97 17.36
CA TRP A 125 -8.54 11.99 18.46
C TRP A 125 -7.90 12.27 19.82
N LEU A 126 -6.73 11.72 20.10
CA LEU A 126 -6.00 11.99 21.35
C LEU A 126 -5.68 13.49 21.52
N ARG A 127 -5.40 14.19 20.42
CA ARG A 127 -5.05 15.64 20.44
C ARG A 127 -6.26 16.55 20.42
N THR A 128 -7.31 16.21 19.67
CA THR A 128 -8.41 17.14 19.34
C THR A 128 -9.77 16.68 19.85
N ARG A 129 -9.91 15.41 20.24
CA ARG A 129 -11.18 14.74 20.56
C ARG A 129 -12.21 14.79 19.41
N GLN A 130 -11.74 14.98 18.18
CA GLN A 130 -12.57 15.08 16.99
C GLN A 130 -12.36 13.91 16.05
N THR A 131 -13.32 13.66 15.16
CA THR A 131 -13.21 12.71 14.06
C THR A 131 -12.26 13.26 12.97
N VAL A 132 -11.53 12.40 12.30
CA VAL A 132 -10.78 12.80 11.10
C VAL A 132 -11.77 13.07 9.98
N GLN A 133 -11.73 14.27 9.40
CA GLN A 133 -12.55 14.63 8.25
C GLN A 133 -11.74 14.47 6.97
N LEU A 134 -12.29 13.77 5.99
CA LEU A 134 -11.71 13.64 4.65
C LEU A 134 -12.11 14.82 3.80
N GLU A 135 -11.20 15.25 2.95
CA GLU A 135 -11.47 16.27 1.93
C GLU A 135 -12.52 15.77 0.92
N VAL A 136 -13.40 16.65 0.45
CA VAL A 136 -14.50 16.30 -0.47
C VAL A 136 -13.97 15.72 -1.79
N GLU A 137 -12.81 16.17 -2.21
CA GLU A 137 -12.08 15.71 -3.39
C GLU A 137 -11.79 14.21 -3.35
N ARG A 138 -11.62 13.63 -2.16
CA ARG A 138 -11.32 12.20 -1.94
C ARG A 138 -12.52 11.26 -2.20
N LYS A 139 -13.69 11.81 -2.53
CA LYS A 139 -14.85 11.00 -2.94
C LYS A 139 -14.57 10.15 -4.17
N THR A 140 -13.75 10.66 -5.09
CA THR A 140 -13.38 9.94 -6.30
C THR A 140 -12.55 8.70 -5.95
N GLU A 141 -11.54 8.84 -5.08
CA GLU A 141 -10.71 7.73 -4.59
C GLU A 141 -11.58 6.67 -3.91
N LEU A 142 -12.49 7.10 -3.06
CA LEU A 142 -13.39 6.20 -2.33
C LEU A 142 -14.34 5.45 -3.28
N LEU A 143 -14.87 6.11 -4.31
CA LEU A 143 -15.72 5.48 -5.32
C LEU A 143 -14.95 4.41 -6.10
N PHE A 144 -13.75 4.74 -6.60
CA PHE A 144 -12.95 3.80 -7.38
C PHE A 144 -12.42 2.65 -6.53
N LEU A 145 -12.07 2.90 -5.25
CA LEU A 145 -11.74 1.84 -4.31
C LEU A 145 -12.95 0.91 -4.09
N GLY A 146 -14.16 1.46 -3.99
CA GLY A 146 -15.39 0.67 -3.91
C GLY A 146 -15.61 -0.22 -5.14
N ILE A 147 -15.45 0.33 -6.35
CA ILE A 147 -15.57 -0.42 -7.61
C ILE A 147 -14.52 -1.54 -7.66
N ALA A 148 -13.26 -1.24 -7.37
CA ALA A 148 -12.19 -2.24 -7.35
C ALA A 148 -12.44 -3.33 -6.31
N THR A 149 -12.95 -2.95 -5.13
CA THR A 149 -13.28 -3.91 -4.07
C THR A 149 -14.43 -4.84 -4.47
N LEU A 150 -15.49 -4.32 -5.10
CA LEU A 150 -16.58 -5.15 -5.60
C LEU A 150 -16.10 -6.12 -6.68
N TYR A 151 -15.22 -5.67 -7.57
CA TYR A 151 -14.60 -6.54 -8.56
C TYR A 151 -13.73 -7.62 -7.90
N ALA A 152 -12.96 -7.27 -6.88
CA ALA A 152 -12.05 -8.19 -6.20
C ALA A 152 -12.77 -9.41 -5.57
N PHE A 153 -14.05 -9.29 -5.19
CA PHE A 153 -14.85 -10.45 -4.74
C PHE A 153 -15.04 -11.52 -5.81
N LEU A 154 -14.95 -11.17 -7.10
CA LEU A 154 -15.08 -12.14 -8.18
C LEU A 154 -13.85 -13.07 -8.27
N ILE A 155 -12.67 -12.63 -7.83
CA ILE A 155 -11.43 -13.41 -7.90
C ILE A 155 -11.55 -14.71 -7.09
N PRO A 156 -11.87 -14.68 -5.76
CA PRO A 156 -12.02 -15.90 -4.99
C PRO A 156 -13.22 -16.74 -5.42
N VAL A 157 -14.30 -16.14 -5.95
CA VAL A 157 -15.48 -16.87 -6.46
C VAL A 157 -15.12 -17.71 -7.69
N LYS A 158 -14.31 -17.16 -8.60
CA LYS A 158 -13.89 -17.89 -9.79
C LYS A 158 -12.63 -18.75 -9.58
N GLY A 159 -11.93 -18.57 -8.45
CA GLY A 159 -10.81 -19.38 -8.04
C GLY A 159 -9.51 -19.12 -8.80
N THR A 160 -9.40 -18.01 -9.55
CA THR A 160 -8.22 -17.71 -10.37
C THR A 160 -8.01 -16.21 -10.50
N LEU A 161 -6.74 -15.82 -10.62
CA LEU A 161 -6.33 -14.46 -11.01
C LEU A 161 -5.66 -14.57 -12.39
N VAL A 162 -6.29 -13.98 -13.41
CA VAL A 162 -5.89 -14.12 -14.80
C VAL A 162 -5.68 -12.75 -15.47
N TRP A 163 -5.12 -12.76 -16.68
CA TRP A 163 -4.74 -11.55 -17.41
C TRP A 163 -5.87 -10.52 -17.58
N TYR A 164 -7.12 -10.95 -17.80
CA TYR A 164 -8.24 -10.01 -17.94
C TYR A 164 -8.64 -9.35 -16.61
N ASP A 165 -8.40 -10.00 -15.46
CA ASP A 165 -8.56 -9.34 -14.14
C ASP A 165 -7.57 -8.19 -14.02
N GLY A 166 -6.31 -8.45 -14.43
CA GLY A 166 -5.29 -7.43 -14.49
C GLY A 166 -5.70 -6.25 -15.36
N LEU A 167 -6.16 -6.50 -16.57
CA LEU A 167 -6.63 -5.44 -17.48
C LEU A 167 -7.79 -4.64 -16.91
N ILE A 168 -8.76 -5.28 -16.27
CA ILE A 168 -9.91 -4.61 -15.65
C ILE A 168 -9.46 -3.70 -14.51
N LEU A 169 -8.60 -4.20 -13.60
CA LEU A 169 -8.09 -3.42 -12.49
C LEU A 169 -7.22 -2.24 -12.97
N LEU A 170 -6.37 -2.46 -13.98
CA LEU A 170 -5.59 -1.41 -14.62
C LEU A 170 -6.49 -0.36 -15.31
N ALA A 171 -7.57 -0.80 -15.96
CA ALA A 171 -8.56 0.10 -16.59
C ALA A 171 -9.31 0.95 -15.54
N ILE A 172 -9.68 0.36 -14.39
CA ILE A 172 -10.28 1.08 -13.25
C ILE A 172 -9.31 2.16 -12.77
N TYR A 173 -8.02 1.83 -12.59
CA TYR A 173 -7.01 2.78 -12.19
C TYR A 173 -6.75 3.88 -13.24
N GLY A 174 -6.64 3.50 -14.51
CA GLY A 174 -6.46 4.45 -15.62
C GLY A 174 -7.64 5.43 -15.74
N TRP A 175 -8.86 4.95 -15.51
CA TRP A 175 -10.04 5.83 -15.48
C TRP A 175 -10.02 6.78 -14.29
N TYR A 176 -9.68 6.29 -13.09
CA TYR A 176 -9.45 7.13 -11.93
C TYR A 176 -8.43 8.23 -12.22
N MET A 177 -7.25 7.87 -12.76
CA MET A 177 -6.18 8.82 -13.11
C MET A 177 -6.65 9.88 -14.11
N LYS A 178 -7.41 9.49 -15.13
CA LYS A 178 -8.01 10.42 -16.11
C LYS A 178 -8.94 11.44 -15.48
N LEU A 179 -9.68 11.07 -14.43
CA LEU A 179 -10.57 12.00 -13.72
C LEU A 179 -9.77 12.95 -12.81
N VAL A 180 -8.79 12.41 -12.08
CA VAL A 180 -7.99 13.21 -11.13
C VAL A 180 -7.05 14.17 -11.84
N SER A 181 -6.50 13.81 -13.01
CA SER A 181 -5.63 14.69 -13.80
C SER A 181 -6.32 15.99 -14.30
N LYS A 182 -7.64 16.06 -14.23
CA LYS A 182 -8.41 17.26 -14.60
C LYS A 182 -8.65 18.21 -13.41
N ARG A 183 -8.21 17.86 -12.21
CA ARG A 183 -8.37 18.71 -11.02
C ARG A 183 -7.43 19.91 -11.08
N PRO A 184 -7.81 21.08 -10.54
CA PRO A 184 -6.94 22.23 -10.46
C PRO A 184 -5.76 21.96 -9.55
N CYS A 185 -4.62 22.58 -9.86
CA CYS A 185 -3.38 22.45 -9.09
C CYS A 185 -3.58 22.99 -7.68
N VAL A 186 -3.21 22.21 -6.67
CA VAL A 186 -3.04 22.69 -5.30
C VAL A 186 -1.59 23.11 -5.15
N GLU A 187 -1.33 24.27 -4.52
CA GLU A 187 0.03 24.71 -4.23
C GLU A 187 0.76 23.63 -3.38
N CYS A 188 1.96 23.26 -3.83
CA CYS A 188 2.75 22.28 -3.14
C CYS A 188 3.45 22.91 -1.94
N ASP A 189 3.07 22.51 -0.73
CA ASP A 189 3.77 22.89 0.50
C ASP A 189 4.93 21.94 0.73
N PHE A 190 6.14 22.35 0.32
CA PHE A 190 7.35 21.56 0.50
C PHE A 190 7.82 21.60 1.94
N THR A 191 8.13 20.44 2.52
CA THR A 191 8.59 20.32 3.90
C THR A 191 9.89 19.51 4.00
N GLY A 192 10.66 19.76 5.06
CA GLY A 192 11.89 19.03 5.33
C GLY A 192 13.01 19.32 4.31
N PRO A 193 13.75 18.30 3.84
CA PRO A 193 14.86 18.50 2.91
C PRO A 193 14.42 19.03 1.54
N VAL A 194 13.18 18.74 1.13
CA VAL A 194 12.62 19.16 -0.17
C VAL A 194 12.44 20.68 -0.23
N GLU A 195 12.06 21.34 0.87
CA GLU A 195 11.93 22.79 0.95
C GLU A 195 13.23 23.51 0.55
N HIS A 196 14.38 22.98 0.97
CA HIS A 196 15.67 23.57 0.61
C HIS A 196 16.02 23.33 -0.87
N LEU A 197 15.77 22.13 -1.37
CA LEU A 197 16.05 21.76 -2.75
C LEU A 197 15.13 22.45 -3.76
N SER A 198 13.88 22.72 -3.38
CA SER A 198 12.89 23.40 -4.24
C SER A 198 13.30 24.83 -4.61
N ARG A 199 14.13 25.47 -3.78
CA ARG A 199 14.67 26.83 -4.00
C ARG A 199 15.85 26.91 -4.96
N LEU A 200 16.35 25.77 -5.43
CA LEU A 200 17.46 25.72 -6.38
C LEU A 200 17.03 26.15 -7.78
N PRO A 201 17.96 26.64 -8.62
CA PRO A 201 17.71 26.89 -10.05
C PRO A 201 17.12 25.64 -10.72
N THR A 202 16.20 25.83 -11.66
CA THR A 202 15.44 24.74 -12.31
C THR A 202 16.31 23.61 -12.85
N ILE A 203 17.43 23.93 -13.51
CA ILE A 203 18.33 22.92 -14.08
C ILE A 203 18.98 22.07 -12.99
N GLN A 204 19.48 22.71 -11.91
CA GLN A 204 20.10 21.99 -10.79
C GLN A 204 19.06 21.13 -10.05
N ARG A 205 17.87 21.69 -9.82
CA ARG A 205 16.77 20.98 -9.17
C ARG A 205 16.38 19.73 -9.97
N ARG A 206 16.14 19.85 -11.28
CA ARG A 206 15.82 18.71 -12.16
C ARG A 206 16.91 17.64 -12.17
N PHE A 207 18.16 18.06 -12.22
CA PHE A 207 19.29 17.13 -12.17
C PHE A 207 19.36 16.37 -10.86
N ILE A 208 19.21 17.07 -9.72
CA ILE A 208 19.18 16.43 -8.40
C ILE A 208 17.98 15.49 -8.28
N THR A 209 16.80 15.90 -8.71
CA THR A 209 15.60 15.06 -8.74
C THR A 209 15.84 13.76 -9.50
N LEU A 210 16.39 13.86 -10.71
CA LEU A 210 16.72 12.70 -11.54
C LEU A 210 17.75 11.78 -10.85
N MET A 211 18.79 12.33 -10.24
CA MET A 211 19.81 11.55 -9.53
C MET A 211 19.22 10.83 -8.31
N LEU A 212 18.36 11.50 -7.54
CA LEU A 212 17.66 10.88 -6.41
C LEU A 212 16.74 9.75 -6.86
N PHE A 213 16.01 9.93 -7.98
CA PHE A 213 15.18 8.88 -8.57
C PHE A 213 16.01 7.68 -9.02
N LEU A 214 17.06 7.90 -9.81
CA LEU A 214 17.89 6.82 -10.32
C LEU A 214 18.58 6.05 -9.18
N PHE A 215 19.09 6.77 -8.18
CA PHE A 215 19.72 6.16 -7.02
C PHE A 215 18.72 5.32 -6.21
N SER A 216 17.57 5.89 -5.87
CA SER A 216 16.58 5.19 -5.05
C SER A 216 15.96 4.01 -5.78
N ALA A 217 15.59 4.17 -7.05
CA ALA A 217 15.07 3.08 -7.87
C ALA A 217 16.10 1.96 -8.03
N GLY A 218 17.35 2.30 -8.35
CA GLY A 218 18.44 1.34 -8.46
C GLY A 218 18.71 0.60 -7.15
N ALA A 219 18.70 1.31 -6.02
CA ALA A 219 18.85 0.70 -4.70
C ALA A 219 17.70 -0.27 -4.41
N ILE A 220 16.43 0.14 -4.57
CA ILE A 220 15.25 -0.69 -4.32
C ILE A 220 15.28 -1.95 -5.18
N LEU A 221 15.44 -1.81 -6.50
CA LEU A 221 15.46 -2.94 -7.43
C LEU A 221 16.61 -3.92 -7.15
N SER A 222 17.79 -3.41 -6.76
CA SER A 222 18.93 -4.26 -6.43
C SER A 222 18.73 -5.06 -5.14
N GLN A 223 17.90 -4.58 -4.22
CA GLN A 223 17.65 -5.23 -2.93
C GLN A 223 16.41 -6.13 -2.91
N ALA A 224 15.50 -6.00 -3.86
CA ALA A 224 14.22 -6.73 -3.86
C ALA A 224 14.42 -8.25 -3.79
N GLU A 225 15.35 -8.80 -4.58
CA GLU A 225 15.72 -10.23 -4.55
C GLU A 225 16.29 -10.64 -3.20
N ILE A 226 17.35 -9.94 -2.72
CA ILE A 226 18.05 -10.29 -1.47
C ILE A 226 17.09 -10.23 -0.28
N PHE A 227 16.23 -9.23 -0.24
CA PHE A 227 15.25 -9.06 0.81
C PHE A 227 14.18 -10.15 0.77
N SER A 228 13.63 -10.45 -0.39
CA SER A 228 12.58 -11.44 -0.58
C SER A 228 13.05 -12.86 -0.23
N GLU A 229 14.21 -13.27 -0.78
CA GLU A 229 14.81 -14.58 -0.48
C GLU A 229 15.27 -14.66 0.98
N GLY A 230 15.81 -13.56 1.51
CA GLY A 230 16.20 -13.47 2.92
C GLY A 230 15.03 -13.67 3.87
N LEU A 231 13.84 -13.11 3.57
CA LEU A 231 12.61 -13.33 4.36
C LEU A 231 12.21 -14.80 4.37
N VAL A 232 12.18 -15.44 3.21
CA VAL A 232 11.84 -16.86 3.07
C VAL A 232 12.85 -17.73 3.82
N ALA A 233 14.15 -17.48 3.62
CA ALA A 233 15.22 -18.22 4.30
C ALA A 233 15.20 -17.99 5.82
N THR A 234 14.86 -16.78 6.29
CA THR A 234 14.71 -16.48 7.72
C THR A 234 13.55 -17.24 8.34
N GLY A 235 12.42 -17.34 7.63
CA GLY A 235 11.28 -18.16 8.06
C GLY A 235 11.70 -19.62 8.27
N ARG A 236 12.36 -20.21 7.28
CA ARG A 236 12.87 -21.60 7.36
C ARG A 236 13.86 -21.78 8.51
N LEU A 237 14.78 -20.82 8.69
CA LEU A 237 15.81 -20.90 9.73
C LEU A 237 15.20 -20.93 11.14
N PHE A 238 14.17 -20.13 11.39
CA PHE A 238 13.53 -20.03 12.71
C PHE A 238 12.29 -20.93 12.86
N GLY A 239 11.92 -21.70 11.83
CA GLY A 239 10.69 -22.50 11.84
C GLY A 239 9.42 -21.64 11.89
N ILE A 240 9.50 -20.39 11.43
CA ILE A 240 8.35 -19.48 11.29
C ILE A 240 7.80 -19.68 9.88
N ASN A 241 6.47 -19.67 9.75
CA ASN A 241 5.84 -19.75 8.45
C ASN A 241 6.29 -18.59 7.55
N GLU A 242 6.93 -18.89 6.44
CA GLU A 242 7.50 -17.91 5.49
C GLU A 242 6.41 -16.99 4.93
N PHE A 243 5.22 -17.53 4.69
CA PHE A 243 4.06 -16.78 4.25
C PHE A 243 3.74 -15.60 5.19
N LEU A 244 3.79 -15.82 6.51
CA LEU A 244 3.53 -14.76 7.51
C LEU A 244 4.61 -13.70 7.51
N LEU A 245 5.89 -14.07 7.35
CA LEU A 245 6.97 -13.09 7.28
C LEU A 245 6.85 -12.21 6.04
N VAL A 246 6.57 -12.81 4.88
CA VAL A 246 6.36 -12.06 3.63
C VAL A 246 5.12 -11.18 3.74
N GLN A 247 4.04 -11.70 4.31
CA GLN A 247 2.76 -10.98 4.42
C GLN A 247 2.83 -9.73 5.29
N TRP A 248 3.68 -9.71 6.32
CA TRP A 248 3.69 -8.62 7.29
C TRP A 248 4.98 -7.80 7.30
N LEU A 249 6.13 -8.46 7.21
CA LEU A 249 7.42 -7.77 7.31
C LEU A 249 7.81 -7.08 6.01
N ALA A 250 7.47 -7.67 4.85
CA ALA A 250 7.77 -7.04 3.57
C ALA A 250 6.99 -5.74 3.37
N PRO A 251 5.64 -5.68 3.55
CA PRO A 251 4.91 -4.43 3.47
C PRO A 251 5.34 -3.39 4.52
N LEU A 252 5.68 -3.84 5.73
CA LEU A 252 6.14 -2.90 6.77
C LEU A 252 7.42 -2.17 6.34
N ALA A 253 8.35 -2.85 5.66
CA ALA A 253 9.57 -2.23 5.18
C ALA A 253 9.32 -1.29 3.99
N SER A 254 8.44 -1.66 3.06
CA SER A 254 8.15 -0.86 1.85
C SER A 254 7.26 0.34 2.12
N GLU A 255 6.29 0.24 3.03
CA GLU A 255 5.29 1.28 3.31
C GLU A 255 5.63 2.19 4.51
N ALA A 256 6.66 1.86 5.29
CA ALA A 256 7.05 2.66 6.45
C ALA A 256 7.27 4.17 6.15
N PRO A 257 7.80 4.59 4.99
CA PRO A 257 7.90 6.00 4.64
C PRO A 257 6.54 6.68 4.54
N GLU A 258 5.56 6.05 3.90
CA GLU A 258 4.20 6.57 3.76
C GLU A 258 3.51 6.69 5.12
N PHE A 259 3.65 5.68 5.98
CA PHE A 259 3.15 5.71 7.35
C PHE A 259 3.78 6.85 8.15
N THR A 260 5.09 7.04 8.03
CA THR A 260 5.83 8.09 8.72
C THR A 260 5.32 9.48 8.28
N VAL A 261 5.15 9.70 6.99
CA VAL A 261 4.62 10.97 6.45
C VAL A 261 3.19 11.20 6.91
N ALA A 262 2.32 10.19 6.86
CA ALA A 262 0.94 10.30 7.32
C ALA A 262 0.88 10.65 8.83
N ILE A 263 1.72 10.04 9.66
CA ILE A 263 1.85 10.36 11.08
C ILE A 263 2.33 11.81 11.26
N MET A 264 3.35 12.24 10.52
CA MET A 264 3.87 13.60 10.60
C MET A 264 2.82 14.65 10.20
N LEU A 265 2.08 14.42 9.10
CA LEU A 265 0.98 15.28 8.68
C LEU A 265 -0.11 15.38 9.76
N THR A 266 -0.46 14.26 10.37
CA THR A 266 -1.44 14.22 11.48
C THR A 266 -0.97 15.03 12.68
N LEU A 267 0.29 14.87 13.06
CA LEU A 267 0.90 15.62 14.16
C LEU A 267 1.01 17.12 13.86
N ARG A 268 1.07 17.53 12.60
CA ARG A 268 1.03 18.94 12.16
C ARG A 268 -0.39 19.50 12.03
N GLY A 269 -1.42 18.73 12.27
CA GLY A 269 -2.82 19.19 12.22
C GLY A 269 -3.56 18.86 10.93
N HIS A 270 -2.94 18.12 9.99
CA HIS A 270 -3.47 17.79 8.66
C HIS A 270 -3.93 16.32 8.56
N ALA A 271 -4.67 15.82 9.56
CA ALA A 271 -5.12 14.42 9.61
C ALA A 271 -6.00 14.00 8.42
N GLY A 272 -6.82 14.92 7.87
CA GLY A 272 -7.63 14.67 6.67
C GLY A 272 -6.78 14.41 5.43
N VAL A 273 -5.70 15.20 5.24
CA VAL A 273 -4.72 15.00 4.17
C VAL A 273 -4.00 13.67 4.33
N ALA A 274 -3.57 13.36 5.57
CA ALA A 274 -2.90 12.10 5.89
C ALA A 274 -3.77 10.87 5.56
N LEU A 275 -5.03 10.87 6.01
CA LEU A 275 -5.97 9.79 5.70
C LEU A 275 -6.27 9.72 4.20
N GLY A 276 -6.37 10.86 3.52
CA GLY A 276 -6.56 10.93 2.06
C GLY A 276 -5.37 10.36 1.28
N SER A 277 -4.14 10.61 1.72
CA SER A 277 -2.93 10.00 1.12
C SER A 277 -2.95 8.48 1.25
N LEU A 278 -3.23 7.95 2.45
CA LEU A 278 -3.33 6.51 2.68
C LEU A 278 -4.49 5.87 1.90
N LEU A 279 -5.60 6.59 1.68
CA LEU A 279 -6.70 6.13 0.82
C LEU A 279 -6.25 6.00 -0.63
N SER A 280 -5.48 6.96 -1.13
CA SER A 280 -4.92 6.92 -2.50
C SER A 280 -3.91 5.78 -2.65
N ALA A 281 -3.03 5.56 -1.67
CA ALA A 281 -2.11 4.42 -1.63
C ALA A 281 -2.87 3.10 -1.68
N LYS A 282 -3.92 2.95 -0.85
CA LYS A 282 -4.78 1.76 -0.86
C LYS A 282 -5.45 1.51 -2.22
N LEU A 283 -5.99 2.55 -2.86
CA LEU A 283 -6.59 2.41 -4.20
C LEU A 283 -5.56 1.92 -5.21
N ASN A 284 -4.35 2.50 -5.18
CA ASN A 284 -3.28 2.14 -6.08
C ASN A 284 -2.86 0.66 -5.88
N GLN A 285 -2.62 0.23 -4.66
CA GLN A 285 -2.29 -1.16 -4.35
C GLN A 285 -3.40 -2.13 -4.77
N TRP A 286 -4.67 -1.77 -4.52
CA TRP A 286 -5.81 -2.64 -4.80
C TRP A 286 -6.22 -2.67 -6.28
N THR A 287 -5.62 -1.80 -7.11
CA THR A 287 -5.87 -1.76 -8.56
C THR A 287 -4.61 -2.02 -9.37
N LEU A 288 -3.64 -1.10 -9.31
CA LEU A 288 -2.45 -1.13 -10.16
C LEU A 288 -1.53 -2.29 -9.78
N LEU A 289 -1.20 -2.47 -8.49
CA LEU A 289 -0.34 -3.55 -8.03
C LEU A 289 -0.96 -4.92 -8.36
N VAL A 290 -2.18 -5.17 -7.88
CA VAL A 290 -2.89 -6.44 -8.15
C VAL A 290 -3.05 -6.67 -9.65
N GLY A 291 -3.34 -5.61 -10.41
CA GLY A 291 -3.52 -5.67 -11.85
C GLY A 291 -2.27 -6.02 -12.64
N MET A 292 -1.08 -5.73 -12.12
CA MET A 292 0.19 -6.06 -12.77
C MET A 292 0.59 -7.53 -12.57
N ILE A 293 0.17 -8.17 -11.48
CA ILE A 293 0.55 -9.56 -11.13
C ILE A 293 0.32 -10.54 -12.30
N PRO A 294 -0.89 -10.65 -12.88
CA PRO A 294 -1.12 -11.61 -13.97
C PRO A 294 -0.26 -11.34 -15.21
N GLY A 295 -0.01 -10.06 -15.51
CA GLY A 295 0.83 -9.66 -16.64
C GLY A 295 2.29 -10.09 -16.47
N VAL A 296 2.88 -9.81 -15.29
CA VAL A 296 4.26 -10.20 -14.97
C VAL A 296 4.41 -11.72 -14.92
N TYR A 297 3.45 -12.42 -14.32
CA TYR A 297 3.42 -13.89 -14.31
C TYR A 297 3.35 -14.45 -15.73
N GLY A 298 2.46 -13.93 -16.58
CA GLY A 298 2.32 -14.35 -17.97
C GLY A 298 3.59 -14.14 -18.81
N ILE A 299 4.29 -13.02 -18.61
CA ILE A 299 5.58 -12.76 -19.25
C ILE A 299 6.64 -13.76 -18.75
N SER A 300 6.70 -14.00 -17.45
CA SER A 300 7.65 -14.94 -16.84
C SER A 300 7.47 -16.38 -17.32
N THR A 301 6.22 -16.82 -17.49
CA THR A 301 5.89 -18.17 -18.02
C THR A 301 5.94 -18.24 -19.55
N SER A 302 6.18 -17.12 -20.24
CA SER A 302 6.05 -16.99 -21.71
C SER A 302 4.64 -17.35 -22.24
N THR A 303 3.62 -17.28 -21.38
CA THR A 303 2.22 -17.68 -21.69
C THR A 303 1.24 -16.72 -21.02
N LEU A 304 0.84 -15.66 -21.73
CA LEU A 304 -0.04 -14.62 -21.16
C LEU A 304 -1.40 -15.16 -20.63
N ALA A 305 -1.84 -16.32 -21.13
CA ALA A 305 -3.11 -16.92 -20.72
C ALA A 305 -3.04 -17.75 -19.44
N SER A 306 -1.84 -18.05 -18.93
CA SER A 306 -1.69 -18.87 -17.71
C SER A 306 -2.20 -18.13 -16.48
N PRO A 307 -3.17 -18.69 -15.73
CA PRO A 307 -3.57 -18.15 -14.45
C PRO A 307 -2.44 -18.33 -13.43
N ILE A 308 -2.26 -17.38 -12.52
CA ILE A 308 -1.37 -17.58 -11.38
C ILE A 308 -1.94 -18.71 -10.50
N PRO A 309 -1.15 -19.71 -10.11
CA PRO A 309 -1.63 -20.80 -9.27
C PRO A 309 -1.99 -20.27 -7.87
N MET A 310 -3.20 -20.56 -7.42
CA MET A 310 -3.70 -20.18 -6.09
C MET A 310 -4.40 -21.38 -5.47
N ASP A 311 -4.16 -21.60 -4.19
CA ASP A 311 -4.88 -22.59 -3.39
C ASP A 311 -5.98 -21.94 -2.54
N SER A 312 -6.60 -22.73 -1.67
CA SER A 312 -7.66 -22.26 -0.77
C SER A 312 -7.20 -21.15 0.16
N LEU A 313 -5.95 -21.19 0.62
CA LEU A 313 -5.41 -20.15 1.53
C LEU A 313 -5.38 -18.79 0.85
N GLN A 314 -4.81 -18.69 -0.37
CA GLN A 314 -4.75 -17.42 -1.11
C GLN A 314 -6.14 -16.90 -1.46
N MET A 315 -7.09 -17.80 -1.77
CA MET A 315 -8.49 -17.40 -2.01
C MET A 315 -9.11 -16.75 -0.76
N HIS A 316 -8.89 -17.36 0.42
CA HIS A 316 -9.39 -16.83 1.69
C HIS A 316 -8.73 -15.50 2.05
N GLU A 317 -7.43 -15.35 1.74
CA GLU A 317 -6.69 -14.11 1.95
C GLU A 317 -7.22 -12.96 1.06
N ILE A 318 -7.51 -13.23 -0.21
CA ILE A 318 -8.11 -12.24 -1.12
C ILE A 318 -9.54 -11.89 -0.67
N LEU A 319 -10.34 -12.90 -0.29
CA LEU A 319 -11.69 -12.68 0.23
C LEU A 319 -11.69 -11.80 1.48
N LEU A 320 -10.81 -12.09 2.43
CA LEU A 320 -10.68 -11.32 3.67
C LEU A 320 -10.24 -9.87 3.37
N THR A 321 -9.31 -9.69 2.44
CA THR A 321 -8.83 -8.36 2.03
C THR A 321 -9.94 -7.56 1.33
N ALA A 322 -10.73 -8.20 0.47
CA ALA A 322 -11.90 -7.58 -0.16
C ALA A 322 -12.97 -7.22 0.86
N ALA A 323 -13.28 -8.11 1.81
CA ALA A 323 -14.26 -7.89 2.88
C ALA A 323 -13.85 -6.73 3.80
N GLN A 324 -12.57 -6.69 4.22
CA GLN A 324 -12.03 -5.58 5.01
C GLN A 324 -12.08 -4.26 4.23
N SER A 325 -11.74 -4.28 2.94
CA SER A 325 -11.80 -3.10 2.07
C SER A 325 -13.24 -2.62 1.88
N LEU A 326 -14.21 -3.52 1.74
CA LEU A 326 -15.63 -3.16 1.65
C LEU A 326 -16.10 -2.44 2.93
N PHE A 327 -15.79 -3.02 4.10
CA PHE A 327 -16.14 -2.40 5.37
C PHE A 327 -15.50 -1.02 5.54
N ALA A 328 -14.22 -0.88 5.19
CA ALA A 328 -13.49 0.38 5.24
C ALA A 328 -14.08 1.44 4.30
N VAL A 329 -14.44 1.08 3.07
CA VAL A 329 -15.13 1.96 2.12
C VAL A 329 -16.46 2.44 2.69
N VAL A 330 -17.29 1.52 3.20
CA VAL A 330 -18.60 1.86 3.79
C VAL A 330 -18.44 2.78 5.01
N LEU A 331 -17.43 2.54 5.82
CA LEU A 331 -17.11 3.38 6.98
C LEU A 331 -16.77 4.82 6.56
N LEU A 332 -15.96 4.98 5.50
CA LEU A 332 -15.55 6.27 4.97
C LEU A 332 -16.59 6.97 4.06
N MET A 333 -17.73 6.34 3.75
CA MET A 333 -18.79 6.98 2.95
C MET A 333 -19.32 8.29 3.55
N GLN A 334 -19.15 8.51 4.85
CA GLN A 334 -19.49 9.78 5.52
C GLN A 334 -18.37 10.82 5.41
N MET A 335 -17.31 10.55 4.64
CA MET A 335 -16.12 11.39 4.51
C MET A 335 -15.47 11.71 5.86
N SER A 336 -15.55 10.78 6.80
CA SER A 336 -14.96 10.93 8.12
C SER A 336 -14.62 9.55 8.73
N LEU A 337 -13.55 9.51 9.53
CA LEU A 337 -13.18 8.34 10.30
C LEU A 337 -13.25 8.66 11.80
N SER A 338 -14.21 8.01 12.47
CA SER A 338 -14.39 8.15 13.91
C SER A 338 -13.44 7.23 14.70
N MET A 339 -13.17 7.58 15.97
CA MET A 339 -12.38 6.72 16.87
C MET A 339 -13.00 5.33 17.03
N THR A 340 -14.34 5.24 17.14
CA THR A 340 -15.04 3.95 17.20
C THR A 340 -14.78 3.10 15.95
N GLY A 341 -14.88 3.71 14.75
CA GLY A 341 -14.55 3.04 13.50
C GLY A 341 -13.10 2.56 13.44
N ALA A 342 -12.17 3.38 13.91
CA ALA A 342 -10.76 3.04 14.00
C ALA A 342 -10.49 1.87 14.95
N ILE A 343 -11.13 1.85 16.13
CA ILE A 343 -11.02 0.75 17.09
C ILE A 343 -11.55 -0.55 16.48
N ILE A 344 -12.70 -0.53 15.80
CA ILE A 344 -13.27 -1.73 15.16
C ILE A 344 -12.33 -2.25 14.08
N LEU A 345 -11.80 -1.37 13.20
CA LEU A 345 -10.85 -1.76 12.17
C LEU A 345 -9.59 -2.41 12.75
N PHE A 346 -9.00 -1.78 13.78
CA PHE A 346 -7.81 -2.31 14.44
C PHE A 346 -8.07 -3.61 15.18
N SER A 347 -9.19 -3.72 15.90
CA SER A 347 -9.54 -4.92 16.66
C SER A 347 -9.77 -6.12 15.75
N LEU A 348 -10.51 -5.94 14.65
CA LEU A 348 -10.72 -7.01 13.67
C LEU A 348 -9.40 -7.38 12.96
N PHE A 349 -8.54 -6.40 12.69
CA PHE A 349 -7.20 -6.66 12.16
C PHE A 349 -6.34 -7.43 13.17
N ALA A 350 -6.35 -7.07 14.45
CA ALA A 350 -5.61 -7.78 15.48
C ALA A 350 -6.11 -9.24 15.63
N ILE A 351 -7.42 -9.46 15.54
CA ILE A 351 -8.00 -10.81 15.57
C ILE A 351 -7.55 -11.62 14.35
N GLN A 352 -7.55 -11.05 13.15
CA GLN A 352 -7.08 -11.78 11.96
C GLN A 352 -5.58 -12.10 12.00
N PHE A 353 -4.78 -11.26 12.68
CA PHE A 353 -3.34 -11.46 12.84
C PHE A 353 -3.02 -12.53 13.88
N ILE A 354 -3.69 -12.48 15.04
CA ILE A 354 -3.40 -13.34 16.19
C ILE A 354 -4.28 -14.60 16.19
N GLY A 355 -5.50 -14.51 15.66
CA GLY A 355 -6.51 -15.57 15.70
C GLY A 355 -6.05 -16.91 15.14
N PRO A 356 -5.43 -16.98 13.96
CA PRO A 356 -4.91 -18.24 13.41
C PRO A 356 -3.90 -18.93 14.32
N ALA A 357 -3.08 -18.18 15.04
CA ALA A 357 -2.13 -18.73 16.00
C ALA A 357 -2.84 -19.24 17.26
N ILE A 358 -3.80 -18.47 17.79
CA ILE A 358 -4.53 -18.84 19.02
C ILE A 358 -5.43 -20.05 18.80
N VAL A 359 -6.10 -20.15 17.66
CA VAL A 359 -7.02 -21.26 17.35
C VAL A 359 -6.35 -22.62 17.55
N ASN A 360 -5.08 -22.74 17.18
CA ASN A 360 -4.33 -23.99 17.33
C ASN A 360 -4.11 -24.45 18.79
N PHE A 361 -4.24 -23.52 19.76
CA PHE A 361 -4.10 -23.80 21.19
C PHE A 361 -5.45 -23.99 21.92
N LEU A 362 -6.56 -23.77 21.24
CA LEU A 362 -7.89 -23.90 21.86
C LEU A 362 -8.42 -25.33 21.77
N PRO A 363 -8.80 -25.96 22.91
CA PRO A 363 -9.39 -27.32 22.89
C PRO A 363 -10.66 -27.42 22.03
N ILE A 364 -11.40 -26.32 21.90
CA ILE A 364 -12.61 -26.24 21.08
C ILE A 364 -12.29 -26.31 19.58
N ALA A 365 -11.09 -25.89 19.17
CA ALA A 365 -10.67 -25.91 17.78
C ALA A 365 -10.55 -27.37 17.25
N THR A 366 -10.00 -28.28 18.06
CA THR A 366 -9.93 -29.69 17.71
C THR A 366 -11.30 -30.34 17.60
N ARG A 367 -12.24 -29.92 18.46
CA ARG A 367 -13.64 -30.45 18.48
C ARG A 367 -14.43 -30.01 17.23
N TRP A 368 -14.20 -28.80 16.73
CA TRP A 368 -14.92 -28.21 15.59
C TRP A 368 -14.07 -28.17 14.30
N ASN A 369 -12.91 -28.79 14.30
CA ASN A 369 -11.96 -28.77 13.19
C ASN A 369 -11.65 -27.36 12.69
N LEU A 370 -11.54 -26.39 13.64
CA LEU A 370 -11.23 -25.00 13.33
C LEU A 370 -9.72 -24.87 13.07
N ASN A 371 -9.36 -24.20 11.99
CA ASN A 371 -8.01 -23.88 11.63
C ASN A 371 -7.88 -22.36 11.29
N GLY A 372 -6.69 -21.92 10.92
CA GLY A 372 -6.44 -20.53 10.54
C GLY A 372 -7.35 -20.05 9.41
N ASP A 373 -7.61 -20.88 8.41
CA ASP A 373 -8.49 -20.57 7.27
C ASP A 373 -9.92 -20.31 7.72
N THR A 374 -10.41 -21.09 8.68
CA THR A 374 -11.75 -20.91 9.26
C THR A 374 -11.88 -19.53 9.92
N VAL A 375 -10.82 -19.05 10.60
CA VAL A 375 -10.78 -17.70 11.19
C VAL A 375 -10.85 -16.63 10.09
N HIS A 376 -10.12 -16.79 9.01
CA HIS A 376 -10.12 -15.83 7.90
C HIS A 376 -11.48 -15.76 7.21
N ILE A 377 -12.13 -16.90 6.97
CA ILE A 377 -13.48 -16.97 6.41
C ILE A 377 -14.49 -16.31 7.35
N ALA A 378 -14.47 -16.67 8.64
CA ALA A 378 -15.37 -16.10 9.64
C ALA A 378 -15.23 -14.57 9.73
N LEU A 379 -14.01 -14.06 9.75
CA LEU A 379 -13.73 -12.62 9.75
C LEU A 379 -14.20 -11.95 8.46
N SER A 380 -14.08 -12.60 7.31
CA SER A 380 -14.60 -12.07 6.04
C SER A 380 -16.12 -11.83 6.15
N PHE A 381 -16.87 -12.79 6.66
CA PHE A 381 -18.30 -12.62 6.88
C PHE A 381 -18.63 -11.57 7.95
N ILE A 382 -17.82 -11.45 9.00
CA ILE A 382 -17.98 -10.41 10.03
C ILE A 382 -17.79 -9.01 9.41
N TYR A 383 -16.74 -8.80 8.61
CA TYR A 383 -16.52 -7.53 7.88
C TYR A 383 -17.68 -7.20 6.94
N ILE A 384 -18.14 -8.18 6.15
CA ILE A 384 -19.29 -8.00 5.25
C ILE A 384 -20.56 -7.70 6.07
N GLY A 385 -20.81 -8.42 7.18
CA GLY A 385 -21.94 -8.18 8.07
C GLY A 385 -21.94 -6.77 8.64
N PHE A 386 -20.80 -6.28 9.15
CA PHE A 386 -20.68 -4.90 9.62
C PHE A 386 -20.89 -3.88 8.49
N ALA A 387 -20.37 -4.13 7.30
CA ALA A 387 -20.63 -3.27 6.15
C ALA A 387 -22.13 -3.18 5.83
N LEU A 388 -22.83 -4.32 5.78
CA LEU A 388 -24.27 -4.38 5.52
C LEU A 388 -25.08 -3.67 6.61
N ILE A 389 -24.76 -3.90 7.89
CA ILE A 389 -25.42 -3.23 9.02
C ILE A 389 -25.27 -1.72 8.90
N LEU A 390 -24.07 -1.22 8.58
CA LEU A 390 -23.86 0.22 8.41
C LEU A 390 -24.60 0.81 7.21
N ILE A 391 -24.75 0.06 6.12
CA ILE A 391 -25.51 0.46 4.93
C ILE A 391 -27.01 0.55 5.29
N LEU A 392 -27.57 -0.47 5.94
CA LEU A 392 -28.97 -0.53 6.30
C LEU A 392 -29.34 0.47 7.38
N ALA A 393 -28.47 0.72 8.35
CA ALA A 393 -28.71 1.68 9.43
C ALA A 393 -28.77 3.14 8.94
N LYS A 394 -28.08 3.49 7.86
CA LYS A 394 -28.04 4.86 7.33
C LYS A 394 -27.99 4.87 5.78
N PRO A 395 -29.11 4.63 5.08
CA PRO A 395 -29.13 4.60 3.60
C PRO A 395 -28.79 5.96 2.96
N SER A 396 -28.92 7.07 3.70
CA SER A 396 -28.51 8.40 3.25
C SER A 396 -27.00 8.55 2.96
N ARG A 397 -26.17 7.56 3.37
CA ARG A 397 -24.75 7.53 3.03
C ARG A 397 -24.52 7.46 1.52
N PHE A 398 -25.38 6.74 0.78
CA PHE A 398 -25.27 6.62 -0.68
C PHE A 398 -25.71 7.87 -1.44
N THR A 399 -26.66 8.63 -0.94
CA THR A 399 -27.15 9.84 -1.61
C THR A 399 -26.10 10.94 -1.64
N ASN A 400 -25.25 11.05 -0.62
CA ASN A 400 -24.18 12.04 -0.53
C ASN A 400 -23.03 11.79 -1.54
N LEU A 401 -22.81 10.57 -1.97
CA LEU A 401 -21.84 10.26 -3.05
C LEU A 401 -22.39 10.67 -4.43
N ARG A 402 -23.69 10.56 -4.65
CA ARG A 402 -24.35 10.82 -5.95
C ARG A 402 -24.56 12.30 -6.25
N SER A 403 -24.76 13.14 -5.23
CA SER A 403 -25.12 14.55 -5.40
C SER A 403 -23.96 15.47 -5.83
N SER A 404 -22.71 15.03 -5.78
CA SER A 404 -21.55 15.88 -6.09
C SER A 404 -20.98 15.74 -7.50
N THR A 405 -21.50 14.84 -8.34
CA THR A 405 -21.12 14.77 -9.75
C THR A 405 -21.75 15.86 -10.61
N SER A 406 -22.69 16.64 -10.09
CA SER A 406 -23.49 17.60 -10.86
C SER A 406 -23.20 19.10 -10.58
N THR A 407 -22.26 19.45 -9.70
CA THR A 407 -22.00 20.87 -9.40
C THR A 407 -20.52 21.26 -9.44
N CYS A 408 -19.96 21.19 -10.64
CA CYS A 408 -18.81 22.06 -10.96
C CYS A 408 -19.38 23.43 -11.40
N LYS A 409 -19.87 24.21 -10.44
CA LYS A 409 -20.21 25.62 -10.69
C LYS A 409 -18.92 26.41 -10.75
N THR A 410 -18.60 26.88 -11.93
CA THR A 410 -17.65 27.95 -12.23
C THR A 410 -17.76 29.06 -11.21
N VAL A 411 -16.76 29.17 -10.33
CA VAL A 411 -16.53 30.39 -9.56
C VAL A 411 -16.00 31.43 -10.56
N ARG A 412 -16.84 32.41 -10.95
CA ARG A 412 -16.36 33.57 -11.67
C ARG A 412 -15.46 34.39 -10.74
N PRO A 413 -14.31 34.87 -11.19
CA PRO A 413 -13.53 35.83 -10.42
C PRO A 413 -14.36 37.11 -10.32
N GLN A 414 -14.56 37.56 -9.12
CA GLN A 414 -15.06 38.93 -8.88
C GLN A 414 -13.92 39.90 -9.22
N SER A 415 -14.18 40.76 -10.19
CA SER A 415 -13.38 41.90 -10.61
C SER A 415 -13.23 42.93 -9.51
#